data_0912f79091d4eea6ef3ab73f9382c2aa
#
_entry.id   0912f79091d4eea6ef3ab73f9382c2aa
#
_cell.length_a   1.000
_cell.length_b   1.000
_cell.length_c   1.000
_cell.angle_alpha   90.00
_cell.angle_beta   90.00
_cell.angle_gamma   90.00
#
_symmetry.space_group_name_H-M   'P 1'
#
loop_
_entity.id
_entity.type
_entity.pdbx_description
1 polymer ?
#
loop_
_entity_poly.entity_id
_entity_poly.type
_entity_poly.pdbx_seq_one_letter_code
_entity_poly.pdbx_strand_id
1 'polypeptide(L)'
;MNSDQVLQAIKNGNISFIDFWFVDIFGELHNVGMPSYAIDKDSFVNGLEKLDASSIVGFKSVNHSDMILLPDPNSFKILPNDYDPGNRKNARIFCDLYDGSTRKESRFNRDSRGIAHKASEKLSEFGLTHTNWGPEIEFFIFDAINVYPSPYAATHSGGGSGYSIESKESPWAKGNVSTAI
;
A
#
# COMPACT_ATOMS: atom_id res chain seq x y z
N MET A 1 14.19 -5.39 -10.95
CA MET A 1 15.35 -4.54 -10.63
C MET A 1 16.03 -5.10 -9.39
N ASN A 2 17.34 -4.92 -9.24
CA ASN A 2 18.00 -5.16 -7.97
C ASN A 2 18.07 -3.87 -7.11
N SER A 3 18.50 -3.99 -5.86
CA SER A 3 18.59 -2.84 -4.93
C SER A 3 19.46 -1.68 -5.45
N ASP A 4 20.60 -1.98 -6.06
CA ASP A 4 21.49 -0.94 -6.60
C ASP A 4 20.83 -0.17 -7.76
N GLN A 5 20.07 -0.86 -8.60
CA GLN A 5 19.29 -0.24 -9.68
C GLN A 5 18.15 0.65 -9.14
N VAL A 6 17.50 0.23 -8.04
CA VAL A 6 16.47 1.05 -7.38
C VAL A 6 17.10 2.31 -6.79
N LEU A 7 18.20 2.19 -6.07
CA LEU A 7 18.91 3.34 -5.50
C LEU A 7 19.38 4.32 -6.58
N GLN A 8 19.82 3.80 -7.73
CA GLN A 8 20.17 4.64 -8.87
C GLN A 8 18.95 5.35 -9.48
N ALA A 9 17.82 4.63 -9.59
CA ALA A 9 16.57 5.22 -10.07
C ALA A 9 16.04 6.32 -9.15
N ILE A 10 16.18 6.15 -7.84
CA ILE A 10 15.84 7.16 -6.84
C ILE A 10 16.66 8.44 -7.06
N LYS A 11 17.98 8.29 -7.20
CA LYS A 11 18.88 9.44 -7.42
C LYS A 11 18.61 10.18 -8.72
N ASN A 12 18.36 9.44 -9.80
CA ASN A 12 18.16 10.02 -11.13
C ASN A 12 16.75 10.53 -11.37
N GLY A 13 15.79 10.02 -10.61
CA GLY A 13 14.36 10.19 -10.90
C GLY A 13 13.69 11.38 -10.22
N ASN A 14 14.42 12.20 -9.45
CA ASN A 14 13.82 13.27 -8.61
C ASN A 14 12.71 12.74 -7.69
N ILE A 15 12.96 11.58 -7.09
CA ILE A 15 11.98 10.92 -6.20
C ILE A 15 12.14 11.52 -4.79
N SER A 16 11.07 12.05 -4.24
CA SER A 16 11.06 12.67 -2.92
C SER A 16 10.66 11.72 -1.82
N PHE A 17 9.65 10.87 -2.09
CA PHE A 17 9.13 9.91 -1.13
C PHE A 17 8.99 8.52 -1.76
N ILE A 18 9.13 7.51 -0.91
CA ILE A 18 8.89 6.11 -1.26
C ILE A 18 7.89 5.55 -0.28
N ASP A 19 6.81 4.98 -0.80
CA ASP A 19 5.81 4.27 -0.06
C ASP A 19 6.15 2.78 -0.02
N PHE A 20 6.35 2.26 1.17
CA PHE A 20 6.59 0.85 1.45
C PHE A 20 5.25 0.18 1.70
N TRP A 21 4.76 -0.55 0.70
CA TRP A 21 3.44 -1.15 0.68
C TRP A 21 3.47 -2.58 1.20
N PHE A 22 2.48 -2.93 2.00
CA PHE A 22 2.23 -4.29 2.46
C PHE A 22 0.73 -4.55 2.56
N VAL A 23 0.34 -5.82 2.63
CA VAL A 23 -1.06 -6.23 2.66
C VAL A 23 -1.34 -6.96 3.97
N ASP A 24 -2.44 -6.60 4.63
CA ASP A 24 -2.86 -7.26 5.86
C ASP A 24 -3.61 -8.58 5.61
N ILE A 25 -4.10 -9.20 6.67
CA ILE A 25 -4.82 -10.49 6.60
C ILE A 25 -6.22 -10.38 5.95
N PHE A 26 -6.76 -9.18 5.82
CA PHE A 26 -8.05 -8.92 5.19
C PHE A 26 -7.92 -8.51 3.72
N GLY A 27 -6.69 -8.39 3.22
CA GLY A 27 -6.40 -7.95 1.85
C GLY A 27 -6.33 -6.43 1.70
N GLU A 28 -6.37 -5.67 2.80
CA GLU A 28 -6.20 -4.22 2.75
C GLU A 28 -4.74 -3.84 2.53
N LEU A 29 -4.54 -2.85 1.66
CA LEU A 29 -3.23 -2.32 1.32
C LEU A 29 -2.88 -1.18 2.28
N HIS A 30 -1.78 -1.35 2.99
CA HIS A 30 -1.19 -0.36 3.88
C HIS A 30 0.12 0.17 3.33
N ASN A 31 0.54 1.34 3.80
CA ASN A 31 1.84 1.91 3.45
C ASN A 31 2.52 2.60 4.64
N VAL A 32 3.85 2.65 4.56
CA VAL A 32 4.71 3.52 5.37
C VAL A 32 5.51 4.38 4.41
N GLY A 33 5.27 5.69 4.42
CA GLY A 33 6.00 6.64 3.58
C GLY A 33 7.30 7.10 4.22
N MET A 34 8.40 7.10 3.45
CA MET A 34 9.69 7.61 3.90
C MET A 34 10.31 8.54 2.87
N PRO A 35 11.03 9.60 3.31
CA PRO A 35 11.82 10.42 2.41
C PRO A 35 12.89 9.59 1.71
N SER A 36 13.06 9.81 0.41
CA SER A 36 13.96 9.02 -0.42
C SER A 36 15.43 9.09 0.02
N TYR A 37 15.86 10.21 0.62
CA TYR A 37 17.21 10.37 1.14
C TYR A 37 17.53 9.47 2.35
N ALA A 38 16.51 8.95 3.02
CA ALA A 38 16.66 8.03 4.15
C ALA A 38 16.81 6.56 3.74
N ILE A 39 16.74 6.29 2.43
CA ILE A 39 16.80 4.93 1.89
C ILE A 39 18.20 4.67 1.32
N ASP A 40 18.80 3.61 1.78
CA ASP A 40 20.12 3.18 1.40
C ASP A 40 20.18 1.67 1.10
N LYS A 41 21.39 1.14 0.95
CA LYS A 41 21.60 -0.28 0.69
C LYS A 41 21.17 -1.16 1.88
N ASP A 42 21.36 -0.66 3.09
CA ASP A 42 21.00 -1.38 4.32
C ASP A 42 19.50 -1.59 4.43
N SER A 43 18.72 -0.62 3.96
CA SER A 43 17.25 -0.72 3.88
C SER A 43 16.77 -1.95 3.10
N PHE A 44 17.53 -2.39 2.08
CA PHE A 44 17.22 -3.60 1.29
C PHE A 44 17.83 -4.88 1.88
N VAL A 45 18.86 -4.76 2.70
CA VAL A 45 19.55 -5.90 3.32
C VAL A 45 18.91 -6.27 4.66
N ASN A 46 18.73 -5.29 5.53
CA ASN A 46 18.23 -5.48 6.89
C ASN A 46 16.74 -5.13 7.04
N GLY A 47 16.18 -4.42 6.06
CA GLY A 47 14.81 -3.92 6.10
C GLY A 47 14.67 -2.63 6.92
N LEU A 48 13.44 -2.21 7.09
CA LEU A 48 13.05 -0.97 7.77
C LEU A 48 12.27 -1.32 9.04
N GLU A 49 12.82 -1.00 10.20
CA GLU A 49 12.15 -1.14 11.50
C GLU A 49 11.21 0.07 11.70
N LYS A 50 10.10 0.14 10.97
CA LYS A 50 9.20 1.30 10.95
C LYS A 50 7.72 0.97 11.08
N LEU A 51 7.38 -0.31 11.26
CA LEU A 51 5.99 -0.73 11.36
C LEU A 51 5.64 -1.10 12.80
N ASP A 52 4.73 -0.33 13.41
CA ASP A 52 4.02 -0.74 14.60
C ASP A 52 2.79 -1.57 14.21
N ALA A 53 2.94 -2.87 14.30
CA ALA A 53 1.92 -3.83 13.88
C ALA A 53 0.74 -3.94 14.88
N SER A 54 0.78 -3.27 16.02
CA SER A 54 -0.36 -3.23 16.95
C SER A 54 -1.52 -2.40 16.40
N SER A 55 -1.23 -1.48 15.49
CA SER A 55 -2.23 -0.68 14.79
C SER A 55 -2.91 -1.42 13.63
N ILE A 56 -2.40 -2.60 13.26
CA ILE A 56 -2.94 -3.42 12.17
C ILE A 56 -3.77 -4.57 12.76
N VAL A 57 -5.04 -4.60 12.45
CA VAL A 57 -5.95 -5.62 12.98
C VAL A 57 -5.46 -7.03 12.64
N GLY A 58 -5.37 -7.88 13.65
CA GLY A 58 -4.94 -9.26 13.49
C GLY A 58 -3.43 -9.48 13.38
N PHE A 59 -2.58 -8.43 13.46
CA PHE A 59 -1.13 -8.61 13.40
C PHE A 59 -0.55 -8.93 14.76
N LYS A 60 -0.21 -7.95 15.58
CA LYS A 60 0.50 -8.14 16.84
C LYS A 60 -0.15 -7.41 18.02
N SER A 61 0.23 -7.80 19.22
CA SER A 61 -0.11 -7.07 20.44
C SER A 61 0.87 -5.93 20.69
N VAL A 62 0.45 -4.95 21.48
CA VAL A 62 1.25 -3.75 21.80
C VAL A 62 2.61 -4.07 22.41
N ASN A 63 2.71 -5.17 23.18
CA ASN A 63 3.95 -5.54 23.89
C ASN A 63 5.07 -6.07 22.95
N HIS A 64 4.74 -6.43 21.72
CA HIS A 64 5.66 -6.99 20.71
C HIS A 64 5.26 -6.52 19.32
N SER A 65 5.07 -5.21 19.16
CA SER A 65 4.45 -4.65 17.97
C SER A 65 5.43 -4.35 16.83
N ASP A 66 6.71 -4.19 17.12
CA ASP A 66 7.69 -3.83 16.10
C ASP A 66 7.85 -4.91 15.05
N MET A 67 7.86 -4.48 13.80
CA MET A 67 8.06 -5.33 12.63
C MET A 67 8.99 -4.68 11.61
N ILE A 68 9.64 -5.54 10.84
CA ILE A 68 10.52 -5.15 9.75
C ILE A 68 9.78 -5.24 8.42
N LEU A 69 9.81 -4.16 7.66
CA LEU A 69 9.43 -4.10 6.26
C LEU A 69 10.68 -4.40 5.42
N LEU A 70 10.73 -5.53 4.74
CA LEU A 70 11.82 -5.87 3.82
C LEU A 70 11.38 -5.56 2.39
N PRO A 71 11.92 -4.50 1.76
CA PRO A 71 11.50 -4.09 0.43
C PRO A 71 11.91 -5.11 -0.64
N ASP A 72 10.97 -5.43 -1.54
CA ASP A 72 11.23 -6.22 -2.74
C ASP A 72 11.60 -5.28 -3.92
N PRO A 73 12.87 -5.18 -4.32
CA PRO A 73 13.29 -4.26 -5.37
C PRO A 73 12.66 -4.54 -6.73
N ASN A 74 12.17 -5.77 -6.98
CA ASN A 74 11.50 -6.09 -8.23
C ASN A 74 10.13 -5.41 -8.35
N SER A 75 9.54 -5.01 -7.23
CA SER A 75 8.24 -4.35 -7.18
C SER A 75 8.30 -2.83 -7.28
N PHE A 76 9.50 -2.23 -7.37
CA PHE A 76 9.67 -0.79 -7.44
C PHE A 76 8.95 -0.19 -8.65
N LYS A 77 8.15 0.86 -8.42
CA LYS A 77 7.47 1.64 -9.44
C LYS A 77 7.44 3.12 -9.07
N ILE A 78 7.75 3.98 -10.03
CA ILE A 78 7.48 5.41 -9.92
C ILE A 78 5.99 5.62 -10.15
N LEU A 79 5.36 6.35 -9.24
CA LEU A 79 3.94 6.66 -9.33
C LEU A 79 3.69 7.84 -10.27
N PRO A 80 2.57 7.86 -11.01
CA PRO A 80 2.14 9.05 -11.73
C PRO A 80 1.95 10.19 -10.72
N ASN A 81 2.49 11.36 -11.05
CA ASN A 81 2.34 12.55 -10.22
C ASN A 81 2.13 13.78 -11.10
N ASP A 82 0.88 13.96 -11.50
CA ASP A 82 0.49 15.06 -12.38
C ASP A 82 0.17 16.36 -11.61
N TYR A 83 0.18 16.32 -10.28
CA TYR A 83 -0.31 17.40 -9.43
C TYR A 83 0.76 18.13 -8.60
N ASP A 84 2.03 17.70 -8.65
CA ASP A 84 3.08 18.40 -7.90
C ASP A 84 3.74 19.51 -8.73
N PRO A 85 3.57 20.80 -8.34
CA PRO A 85 4.19 21.92 -9.03
C PRO A 85 5.72 21.87 -9.08
N GLY A 86 6.33 21.14 -8.13
CA GLY A 86 7.79 20.93 -8.07
C GLY A 86 8.30 19.79 -8.94
N ASN A 87 7.42 19.13 -9.70
CA ASN A 87 7.74 17.93 -10.49
C ASN A 87 8.49 16.84 -9.68
N ARG A 88 8.23 16.79 -8.37
CA ARG A 88 8.76 15.74 -7.49
C ARG A 88 7.94 14.48 -7.72
N LYS A 89 8.59 13.34 -7.75
CA LYS A 89 7.95 12.05 -7.96
C LYS A 89 7.92 11.28 -6.65
N ASN A 90 6.88 10.48 -6.51
CA ASN A 90 6.81 9.45 -5.48
C ASN A 90 7.00 8.07 -6.13
N ALA A 91 7.49 7.14 -5.37
CA ALA A 91 7.61 5.76 -5.80
C ALA A 91 7.00 4.83 -4.76
N ARG A 92 6.71 3.61 -5.16
CA ARG A 92 6.28 2.55 -4.25
C ARG A 92 7.13 1.31 -4.37
N ILE A 93 7.23 0.56 -3.28
CA ILE A 93 7.84 -0.77 -3.21
C ILE A 93 6.94 -1.65 -2.34
N PHE A 94 6.65 -2.87 -2.78
CA PHE A 94 6.05 -3.88 -1.91
C PHE A 94 7.08 -4.48 -0.98
N CYS A 95 6.65 -4.75 0.25
CA CYS A 95 7.48 -5.32 1.29
C CYS A 95 7.00 -6.68 1.73
N ASP A 96 7.96 -7.51 2.09
CA ASP A 96 7.75 -8.70 2.89
C ASP A 96 7.85 -8.32 4.37
N LEU A 97 7.04 -8.97 5.21
CA LEU A 97 6.98 -8.67 6.64
C LEU A 97 7.78 -9.68 7.45
N TYR A 98 8.62 -9.17 8.34
CA TYR A 98 9.43 -9.98 9.26
C TYR A 98 9.20 -9.58 10.71
N ASP A 99 9.36 -10.53 11.59
CA ASP A 99 9.29 -10.28 13.04
C ASP A 99 10.46 -9.38 13.45
N GLY A 100 10.16 -8.24 14.07
CA GLY A 100 11.19 -7.29 14.52
C GLY A 100 12.13 -7.85 15.58
N SER A 101 11.67 -8.82 16.37
CA SER A 101 12.48 -9.46 17.40
C SER A 101 13.58 -10.37 16.83
N THR A 102 13.41 -10.85 15.61
CA THR A 102 14.29 -11.83 14.96
C THR A 102 15.09 -11.27 13.79
N ARG A 103 14.92 -10.00 13.42
CA ARG A 103 15.65 -9.32 12.33
C ARG A 103 15.78 -10.17 11.06
N LYS A 104 14.66 -10.60 10.45
CA LYS A 104 14.51 -11.47 9.28
C LYS A 104 14.84 -12.96 9.49
N GLU A 105 15.17 -13.41 10.66
CA GLU A 105 15.30 -14.85 10.89
C GLU A 105 13.97 -15.57 10.69
N SER A 106 12.88 -14.88 10.98
CA SER A 106 11.54 -15.41 10.82
C SER A 106 10.64 -14.44 10.06
N ARG A 107 10.21 -14.85 8.87
CA ARG A 107 9.14 -14.17 8.18
C ARG A 107 7.86 -14.22 9.00
N PHE A 108 7.14 -13.11 9.08
CA PHE A 108 5.89 -13.06 9.81
C PHE A 108 4.86 -14.03 9.21
N ASN A 109 4.30 -14.90 10.05
CA ASN A 109 3.46 -16.01 9.58
C ASN A 109 2.09 -15.59 9.02
N ARG A 110 1.66 -14.36 9.31
CA ARG A 110 0.43 -13.73 8.80
C ARG A 110 0.70 -12.70 7.69
N ASP A 111 1.89 -12.70 7.13
CA ASP A 111 2.21 -11.94 5.93
C ASP A 111 1.52 -12.55 4.71
N SER A 112 0.54 -11.85 4.13
CA SER A 112 -0.22 -12.31 2.96
C SER A 112 0.67 -12.60 1.76
N ARG A 113 1.71 -11.78 1.52
CA ARG A 113 2.73 -12.07 0.49
C ARG A 113 3.50 -13.36 0.81
N GLY A 114 3.83 -13.57 2.08
CA GLY A 114 4.50 -14.77 2.53
C GLY A 114 3.70 -16.04 2.27
N ILE A 115 2.39 -15.97 2.45
CA ILE A 115 1.48 -17.08 2.14
C ILE A 115 1.46 -17.35 0.62
N ALA A 116 1.39 -16.31 -0.20
CA ALA A 116 1.44 -16.44 -1.67
C ALA A 116 2.77 -17.05 -2.16
N HIS A 117 3.90 -16.65 -1.57
CA HIS A 117 5.20 -17.27 -1.87
C HIS A 117 5.22 -18.76 -1.55
N LYS A 118 4.77 -19.14 -0.34
CA LYS A 118 4.66 -20.56 0.06
C LYS A 118 3.75 -21.36 -0.87
N ALA A 119 2.65 -20.76 -1.33
CA ALA A 119 1.76 -21.41 -2.29
C ALA A 119 2.46 -21.64 -3.64
N SER A 120 3.22 -20.66 -4.14
CA SER A 120 4.01 -20.80 -5.37
C SER A 120 5.10 -21.86 -5.25
N GLU A 121 5.80 -21.90 -4.12
CA GLU A 121 6.80 -22.94 -3.84
C GLU A 121 6.16 -24.32 -3.81
N LYS A 122 4.99 -24.44 -3.19
CA LYS A 122 4.26 -25.70 -3.14
C LYS A 122 3.82 -26.19 -4.51
N LEU A 123 3.42 -25.29 -5.41
CA LEU A 123 3.07 -25.67 -6.79
C LEU A 123 4.24 -26.26 -7.57
N SER A 124 5.47 -25.83 -7.28
CA SER A 124 6.66 -26.37 -7.93
C SER A 124 6.90 -27.85 -7.60
N GLU A 125 6.48 -28.33 -6.43
CA GLU A 125 6.55 -29.74 -6.06
C GLU A 125 5.65 -30.63 -6.95
N PHE A 126 4.63 -30.05 -7.56
CA PHE A 126 3.74 -30.71 -8.52
C PHE A 126 4.18 -30.53 -9.99
N GLY A 127 5.37 -29.99 -10.23
CA GLY A 127 5.90 -29.74 -11.57
C GLY A 127 5.33 -28.46 -12.22
N LEU A 128 4.59 -27.64 -11.50
CA LEU A 128 4.07 -26.36 -11.97
C LEU A 128 5.07 -25.25 -11.67
N THR A 129 5.77 -24.77 -12.68
CA THR A 129 6.88 -23.81 -12.53
C THR A 129 6.42 -22.35 -12.50
N HIS A 130 5.21 -22.08 -12.95
CA HIS A 130 4.63 -20.74 -12.94
C HIS A 130 3.10 -20.80 -12.96
N THR A 131 2.48 -19.72 -12.51
CA THR A 131 1.04 -19.51 -12.59
C THR A 131 0.74 -18.19 -13.28
N ASN A 132 -0.30 -18.17 -14.11
CA ASN A 132 -0.82 -16.95 -14.72
C ASN A 132 -2.11 -16.56 -14.01
N TRP A 133 -2.18 -15.29 -13.63
CA TRP A 133 -3.34 -14.73 -12.95
C TRP A 133 -3.92 -13.61 -13.82
N GLY A 134 -5.22 -13.63 -14.02
CA GLY A 134 -5.97 -12.61 -14.77
C GLY A 134 -6.88 -11.83 -13.82
N PRO A 135 -6.38 -10.82 -13.08
CA PRO A 135 -7.24 -10.01 -12.22
C PRO A 135 -8.18 -9.15 -13.06
N GLU A 136 -9.44 -9.09 -12.64
CA GLU A 136 -10.44 -8.19 -13.18
C GLU A 136 -10.64 -7.05 -12.17
N ILE A 137 -10.28 -5.83 -12.58
CA ILE A 137 -10.37 -4.65 -11.71
C ILE A 137 -11.64 -3.90 -12.07
N GLU A 138 -12.60 -3.88 -11.15
CA GLU A 138 -13.85 -3.15 -11.30
C GLU A 138 -13.80 -1.83 -10.54
N PHE A 139 -14.29 -0.76 -11.14
CA PHE A 139 -14.34 0.56 -10.53
C PHE A 139 -15.44 1.43 -11.12
N PHE A 140 -15.82 2.46 -10.39
CA PHE A 140 -16.74 3.47 -10.85
C PHE A 140 -15.99 4.75 -11.22
N ILE A 141 -16.43 5.39 -12.29
CA ILE A 141 -15.98 6.74 -12.67
C ILE A 141 -17.08 7.72 -12.27
N PHE A 142 -16.73 8.70 -11.45
CA PHE A 142 -17.66 9.71 -10.99
C PHE A 142 -17.41 11.04 -11.70
N ASP A 143 -18.48 11.78 -11.98
CA ASP A 143 -18.39 13.14 -12.51
C ASP A 143 -17.97 14.15 -11.44
N ALA A 144 -18.43 13.93 -10.20
CA ALA A 144 -18.04 14.75 -9.05
C ALA A 144 -18.12 13.96 -7.74
N ILE A 145 -17.23 14.31 -6.83
CA ILE A 145 -17.26 13.88 -5.43
C ILE A 145 -17.14 15.13 -4.57
N ASN A 146 -18.12 15.37 -3.72
CA ASN A 146 -18.09 16.45 -2.73
C ASN A 146 -17.91 15.86 -1.34
N VAL A 147 -16.89 16.30 -0.62
CA VAL A 147 -16.59 15.86 0.74
C VAL A 147 -16.95 16.97 1.71
N TYR A 148 -17.71 16.65 2.73
CA TYR A 148 -18.15 17.55 3.77
C TYR A 148 -17.38 17.25 5.07
N PRO A 149 -16.24 17.91 5.33
CA PRO A 149 -15.36 17.56 6.45
C PRO A 149 -15.88 18.08 7.80
N SER A 150 -16.93 18.90 7.81
CA SER A 150 -17.46 19.51 9.03
C SER A 150 -18.86 18.99 9.37
N PRO A 151 -19.11 18.64 10.64
CA PRO A 151 -20.45 18.26 11.10
C PRO A 151 -21.50 19.36 10.90
N TYR A 152 -21.10 20.60 10.69
CA TYR A 152 -21.97 21.76 10.42
C TYR A 152 -22.15 22.07 8.93
N ALA A 153 -21.35 21.49 8.06
CA ALA A 153 -21.39 21.77 6.62
C ALA A 153 -22.48 21.00 5.88
N ALA A 154 -22.99 19.93 6.46
CA ALA A 154 -24.08 19.15 5.88
C ALA A 154 -25.45 19.80 6.19
N THR A 155 -25.77 20.86 5.49
CA THR A 155 -26.97 21.69 5.73
C THR A 155 -28.30 21.04 5.34
N HIS A 156 -28.29 19.86 4.74
CA HIS A 156 -29.50 19.26 4.16
C HIS A 156 -30.02 18.00 4.87
N SER A 157 -29.32 17.46 5.86
CA SER A 157 -29.74 16.22 6.52
C SER A 157 -29.36 16.07 7.98
N GLY A 158 -29.36 17.16 8.73
CA GLY A 158 -29.26 17.05 10.18
C GLY A 158 -27.85 17.00 10.76
N GLY A 159 -26.83 17.41 10.05
CA GLY A 159 -25.45 17.50 10.53
C GLY A 159 -24.68 16.18 10.44
N GLY A 160 -23.39 16.26 10.18
CA GLY A 160 -22.46 15.14 10.11
C GLY A 160 -21.43 15.33 9.02
N SER A 161 -20.28 14.70 9.18
CA SER A 161 -19.30 14.54 8.09
C SER A 161 -19.83 13.53 7.08
N GLY A 162 -19.63 13.81 5.80
CA GLY A 162 -20.12 12.92 4.78
C GLY A 162 -19.55 13.23 3.40
N TYR A 163 -20.01 12.51 2.42
CA TYR A 163 -19.68 12.80 1.02
C TYR A 163 -20.91 12.61 0.13
N SER A 164 -20.94 13.28 -1.03
CA SER A 164 -21.88 13.03 -2.11
C SER A 164 -21.14 12.68 -3.38
N ILE A 165 -21.72 11.76 -4.16
CA ILE A 165 -21.18 11.29 -5.43
C ILE A 165 -22.17 11.66 -6.51
N GLU A 166 -21.67 12.18 -7.64
CA GLU A 166 -22.45 12.44 -8.84
C GLU A 166 -21.88 11.61 -10.00
N SER A 167 -22.78 10.94 -10.72
CA SER A 167 -22.43 10.21 -11.93
C SER A 167 -23.53 10.40 -12.97
N LYS A 168 -23.12 10.55 -14.23
CA LYS A 168 -24.02 10.62 -15.38
C LYS A 168 -24.29 9.25 -15.99
N GLU A 169 -23.59 8.23 -15.58
CA GLU A 169 -23.77 6.87 -16.08
C GLU A 169 -25.06 6.25 -15.54
N SER A 170 -25.82 5.57 -16.41
CA SER A 170 -27.00 4.79 -16.02
C SER A 170 -26.56 3.45 -15.39
N PRO A 171 -27.21 3.00 -14.31
CA PRO A 171 -28.41 3.52 -13.65
C PRO A 171 -28.16 4.66 -12.67
N TRP A 172 -26.92 5.08 -12.49
CA TRP A 172 -26.46 6.08 -11.51
C TRP A 172 -26.69 7.54 -11.96
N ALA A 173 -27.16 7.72 -13.18
CA ALA A 173 -27.27 9.01 -13.86
C ALA A 173 -28.12 10.08 -13.13
N LYS A 174 -28.77 9.76 -12.02
CA LYS A 174 -29.63 10.69 -11.27
C LYS A 174 -29.48 10.58 -9.75
N GLY A 175 -28.46 9.90 -9.28
CA GLY A 175 -28.30 9.63 -7.86
C GLY A 175 -27.16 10.40 -7.23
N ASN A 176 -27.45 11.37 -6.40
CA ASN A 176 -26.53 11.80 -5.36
C ASN A 176 -26.63 10.79 -4.22
N VAL A 177 -25.61 10.03 -3.98
CA VAL A 177 -25.52 9.17 -2.79
C VAL A 177 -24.77 9.97 -1.74
N SER A 178 -25.45 10.28 -0.64
CA SER A 178 -24.84 10.88 0.53
C SER A 178 -24.76 9.82 1.62
N THR A 179 -23.57 9.61 2.15
CA THR A 179 -23.33 8.70 3.27
C THR A 179 -22.67 9.47 4.39
N ALA A 180 -23.17 9.33 5.60
CA ALA A 180 -22.48 9.81 6.80
C ALA A 180 -21.26 8.90 7.06
N ILE A 181 -20.13 9.50 7.37
CA ILE A 181 -18.90 8.82 7.80
C ILE A 181 -18.85 8.82 9.32
#